data_3fdafe5ce8f2b3d17125255e69cb448c
#
_entry.id   3fdafe5ce8f2b3d17125255e69cb448c
#
_cell.length_a   1.000
_cell.length_b   1.000
_cell.length_c   1.000
_cell.angle_alpha   90.00
_cell.angle_beta   90.00
_cell.angle_gamma   90.00
#
_symmetry.space_group_name_H-M   'P 1'
#
loop_
_entity.id
_entity.type
_entity.pdbx_description
1 polymer ?
#
loop_
_entity_poly.entity_id
_entity_poly.type
_entity_poly.pdbx_seq_one_letter_code
_entity_poly.pdbx_strand_id
1 'polypeptide(L)'
;SELARAWIPLLQEVGRRARVQLTFRTASDIPAFEDRVMKGEFDLAYMNPYHYTVFSNKPGYQAFLKEKDRKLVGIIVVPKGSPVQSLEQLQGKRVAFPAPAAFAASILPRAEFTRHHLAIEARFVSSHDSVYKGVASGLFEAGGGIQRTLEAMEPEVSSQLRVLSRTPAYTPHAL
;
A
#
# COMPACT_ATOMS: atom_id res chain seq x y z
N SER A 1 13.05 -7.98 11.19
CA SER A 1 12.47 -6.97 10.28
C SER A 1 12.10 -5.71 11.07
N GLU A 2 11.96 -4.59 10.39
CA GLU A 2 11.52 -3.32 10.98
C GLU A 2 10.11 -3.45 11.60
N LEU A 3 9.21 -4.13 10.91
CA LEU A 3 7.87 -4.44 11.44
C LEU A 3 7.94 -5.15 12.78
N ALA A 4 8.79 -6.16 12.94
CA ALA A 4 8.94 -6.87 14.21
C ALA A 4 9.41 -5.93 15.34
N ARG A 5 10.35 -5.02 15.06
CA ARG A 5 10.83 -4.04 16.04
C ARG A 5 9.73 -3.09 16.51
N ALA A 6 8.81 -2.70 15.62
CA ALA A 6 7.69 -1.83 15.96
C ALA A 6 6.57 -2.59 16.72
N TRP A 7 6.21 -3.79 16.25
CA TRP A 7 5.04 -4.51 16.75
C TRP A 7 5.29 -5.33 18.03
N ILE A 8 6.47 -5.96 18.19
CA ILE A 8 6.72 -6.84 19.31
C ILE A 8 6.56 -6.12 20.66
N PRO A 9 7.14 -4.93 20.92
CA PRO A 9 6.95 -4.24 22.20
C PRO A 9 5.49 -3.88 22.48
N LEU A 10 4.76 -3.46 21.44
CA LEU A 10 3.32 -3.15 21.56
C LEU A 10 2.52 -4.39 21.95
N LEU A 11 2.73 -5.51 21.25
CA LEU A 11 2.03 -6.77 21.52
C LEU A 11 2.36 -7.32 22.91
N GLN A 12 3.61 -7.19 23.37
CA GLN A 12 4.01 -7.59 24.73
C GLN A 12 3.25 -6.77 25.78
N GLU A 13 3.16 -5.45 25.63
CA GLU A 13 2.46 -4.60 26.58
C GLU A 13 0.94 -4.84 26.57
N VAL A 14 0.34 -4.99 25.39
CA VAL A 14 -1.08 -5.34 25.27
C VAL A 14 -1.36 -6.71 25.88
N GLY A 15 -0.54 -7.71 25.57
CA GLY A 15 -0.67 -9.06 26.11
C GLY A 15 -0.56 -9.09 27.64
N ARG A 16 0.40 -8.34 28.21
CA ARG A 16 0.57 -8.17 29.65
C ARG A 16 -0.70 -7.58 30.29
N ARG A 17 -1.28 -6.52 29.72
CA ARG A 17 -2.50 -5.89 30.24
C ARG A 17 -3.74 -6.77 30.10
N ALA A 18 -3.87 -7.44 28.95
CA ALA A 18 -5.00 -8.32 28.67
C ALA A 18 -4.86 -9.73 29.29
N ARG A 19 -3.70 -10.05 29.89
CA ARG A 19 -3.35 -11.38 30.43
C ARG A 19 -3.46 -12.49 29.38
N VAL A 20 -3.04 -12.21 28.15
CA VAL A 20 -2.96 -13.16 27.03
C VAL A 20 -1.58 -13.12 26.39
N GLN A 21 -1.13 -14.25 25.88
CA GLN A 21 0.11 -14.32 25.14
C GLN A 21 -0.14 -13.94 23.68
N LEU A 22 0.48 -12.87 23.19
CA LEU A 22 0.43 -12.43 21.80
C LEU A 22 1.78 -12.70 21.13
N THR A 23 1.75 -13.38 19.99
CA THR A 23 2.94 -13.71 19.20
C THR A 23 2.89 -12.98 17.86
N PHE A 24 3.93 -12.19 17.56
CA PHE A 24 4.05 -11.53 16.27
C PHE A 24 4.36 -12.53 15.16
N ARG A 25 3.60 -12.49 14.10
CA ARG A 25 3.85 -13.24 12.87
C ARG A 25 3.69 -12.33 11.66
N THR A 26 4.49 -12.56 10.62
CA THR A 26 4.42 -11.84 9.36
C THR A 26 4.53 -12.83 8.18
N ALA A 27 4.29 -12.35 6.97
CA ALA A 27 4.46 -13.09 5.73
C ALA A 27 5.59 -12.45 4.90
N SER A 28 6.08 -13.16 3.90
CA SER A 28 7.13 -12.70 2.99
C SER A 28 6.67 -11.52 2.11
N ASP A 29 5.40 -11.56 1.72
CA ASP A 29 4.78 -10.62 0.81
C ASP A 29 3.26 -10.56 1.01
N ILE A 30 2.58 -9.69 0.26
CA ILE A 30 1.13 -9.50 0.36
C ILE A 30 0.36 -10.78 -0.04
N PRO A 31 0.63 -11.45 -1.16
CA PRO A 31 -0.06 -12.69 -1.51
C PRO A 31 0.06 -13.80 -0.46
N ALA A 32 1.25 -14.00 0.11
CA ALA A 32 1.45 -14.98 1.18
C ALA A 32 0.68 -14.61 2.44
N PHE A 33 0.56 -13.31 2.77
CA PHE A 33 -0.29 -12.84 3.86
C PHE A 33 -1.76 -13.13 3.59
N GLU A 34 -2.25 -12.82 2.39
CA GLU A 34 -3.65 -13.04 1.98
C GLU A 34 -4.05 -14.52 2.08
N ASP A 35 -3.18 -15.42 1.56
CA ASP A 35 -3.40 -16.88 1.63
C ASP A 35 -3.54 -17.37 3.08
N ARG A 36 -2.66 -16.91 3.97
CA ARG A 36 -2.68 -17.28 5.39
C ARG A 36 -3.90 -16.69 6.14
N VAL A 37 -4.29 -15.44 5.85
CA VAL A 37 -5.51 -14.84 6.39
C VAL A 37 -6.74 -15.62 5.92
N MET A 38 -6.82 -15.98 4.64
CA MET A 38 -7.93 -16.78 4.08
C MET A 38 -8.07 -18.15 4.76
N LYS A 39 -6.95 -18.75 5.17
CA LYS A 39 -6.91 -20.02 5.91
C LYS A 39 -7.23 -19.87 7.41
N GLY A 40 -7.40 -18.64 7.91
CA GLY A 40 -7.65 -18.38 9.32
C GLY A 40 -6.45 -18.66 10.23
N GLU A 41 -5.22 -18.54 9.73
CA GLU A 41 -4.01 -18.85 10.49
C GLU A 41 -3.67 -17.81 11.58
N PHE A 42 -4.37 -16.69 11.62
CA PHE A 42 -4.15 -15.60 12.56
C PHE A 42 -5.39 -15.35 13.41
N ASP A 43 -5.23 -15.28 14.72
CA ASP A 43 -6.30 -14.87 15.64
C ASP A 43 -6.59 -13.36 15.50
N LEU A 44 -5.55 -12.58 15.24
CA LEU A 44 -5.61 -11.14 14.99
C LEU A 44 -4.82 -10.80 13.73
N ALA A 45 -5.37 -9.97 12.85
CA ALA A 45 -4.70 -9.56 11.62
C ALA A 45 -4.81 -8.04 11.42
N TYR A 46 -3.65 -7.36 11.31
CA TYR A 46 -3.59 -5.94 10.94
C TYR A 46 -3.62 -5.82 9.43
N MET A 47 -4.74 -5.36 8.90
CA MET A 47 -5.00 -5.40 7.46
C MET A 47 -5.50 -4.08 6.89
N ASN A 48 -5.26 -3.87 5.62
CA ASN A 48 -5.76 -2.71 4.90
C ASN A 48 -7.28 -2.80 4.66
N PRO A 49 -7.97 -1.70 4.32
CA PRO A 49 -9.42 -1.69 4.12
C PRO A 49 -9.93 -2.65 3.04
N TYR A 50 -9.15 -2.88 1.98
CA TYR A 50 -9.52 -3.84 0.94
C TYR A 50 -9.49 -5.28 1.48
N HIS A 51 -8.40 -5.65 2.17
CA HIS A 51 -8.33 -6.96 2.85
C HIS A 51 -9.49 -7.16 3.81
N TYR A 52 -9.83 -6.13 4.61
CA TYR A 52 -10.97 -6.23 5.52
C TYR A 52 -12.28 -6.47 4.77
N THR A 53 -12.53 -5.78 3.65
CA THR A 53 -13.74 -5.98 2.84
C THR A 53 -13.84 -7.43 2.34
N VAL A 54 -12.72 -8.06 1.96
CA VAL A 54 -12.68 -9.45 1.51
C VAL A 54 -12.83 -10.41 2.70
N PHE A 55 -12.00 -10.26 3.72
CA PHE A 55 -11.83 -11.24 4.80
C PHE A 55 -12.86 -11.11 5.93
N SER A 56 -13.63 -10.03 5.97
CA SER A 56 -14.82 -9.95 6.84
C SER A 56 -15.94 -10.89 6.41
N ASN A 57 -16.01 -11.22 5.12
CA ASN A 57 -16.98 -12.21 4.61
C ASN A 57 -16.49 -13.65 4.85
N LYS A 58 -15.24 -13.91 4.50
CA LYS A 58 -14.60 -15.22 4.69
C LYS A 58 -13.11 -15.03 4.89
N PRO A 59 -12.52 -15.55 5.98
CA PRO A 59 -13.13 -16.43 7.01
C PRO A 59 -14.00 -15.76 8.07
N GLY A 60 -14.19 -14.42 8.05
CA GLY A 60 -15.13 -13.74 8.94
C GLY A 60 -14.46 -12.86 9.99
N TYR A 61 -13.29 -12.25 9.68
CA TYR A 61 -12.63 -11.29 10.56
C TYR A 61 -13.50 -10.06 10.83
N GLN A 62 -13.49 -9.56 12.07
CA GLN A 62 -14.22 -8.36 12.46
C GLN A 62 -13.26 -7.29 12.96
N ALA A 63 -13.31 -6.11 12.34
CA ALA A 63 -12.48 -4.99 12.77
C ALA A 63 -13.01 -4.41 14.10
N PHE A 64 -12.13 -4.26 15.08
CA PHE A 64 -12.46 -3.69 16.39
C PHE A 64 -11.55 -2.52 16.80
N LEU A 65 -10.42 -2.33 16.10
CA LEU A 65 -9.46 -1.28 16.40
C LEU A 65 -8.85 -0.69 15.13
N LYS A 66 -8.68 0.62 15.08
CA LYS A 66 -7.92 1.33 14.05
C LYS A 66 -7.20 2.53 14.64
N GLU A 67 -6.18 3.02 13.93
CA GLU A 67 -5.48 4.25 14.31
C GLU A 67 -6.43 5.46 14.19
N LYS A 68 -6.52 6.25 15.28
CA LYS A 68 -7.35 7.44 15.34
C LYS A 68 -6.78 8.54 14.42
N ASP A 69 -7.66 9.26 13.76
CA ASP A 69 -7.37 10.47 12.94
C ASP A 69 -6.42 10.24 11.75
N ARG A 70 -5.96 9.00 11.53
CA ARG A 70 -5.15 8.66 10.36
C ARG A 70 -6.01 8.38 9.14
N LYS A 71 -5.49 8.76 7.98
CA LYS A 71 -6.07 8.46 6.67
C LYS A 71 -5.03 7.84 5.74
N LEU A 72 -5.50 7.02 4.81
CA LEU A 72 -4.70 6.50 3.71
C LEU A 72 -4.96 7.32 2.46
N VAL A 73 -3.90 7.79 1.85
CA VAL A 73 -3.92 8.52 0.58
C VAL A 73 -2.91 7.89 -0.35
N GLY A 74 -3.36 7.46 -1.51
CA GLY A 74 -2.50 7.02 -2.59
C GLY A 74 -1.92 8.22 -3.34
N ILE A 75 -0.74 8.04 -3.90
CA ILE A 75 -0.13 9.02 -4.81
C ILE A 75 0.18 8.36 -6.15
N ILE A 76 0.17 9.16 -7.19
CA ILE A 76 0.71 8.81 -8.49
C ILE A 76 1.93 9.71 -8.71
N VAL A 77 3.09 9.10 -8.92
CA VAL A 77 4.36 9.79 -9.17
C VAL A 77 4.75 9.67 -10.63
N VAL A 78 5.45 10.68 -11.11
CA VAL A 78 6.08 10.73 -12.44
C VAL A 78 7.51 11.25 -12.30
N PRO A 79 8.40 11.06 -13.30
CA PRO A 79 9.70 11.70 -13.30
C PRO A 79 9.56 13.22 -13.15
N LYS A 80 10.46 13.86 -12.42
CA LYS A 80 10.42 15.31 -12.16
C LYS A 80 10.40 16.14 -13.44
N GLY A 81 11.19 15.72 -14.43
CA GLY A 81 11.27 16.36 -15.76
C GLY A 81 10.21 15.90 -16.76
N SER A 82 9.25 15.05 -16.35
CA SER A 82 8.19 14.57 -17.25
C SER A 82 7.26 15.72 -17.68
N PRO A 83 6.87 15.78 -18.98
CA PRO A 83 5.88 16.75 -19.47
C PRO A 83 4.46 16.44 -19.00
N VAL A 84 4.21 15.26 -18.42
CA VAL A 84 2.89 14.83 -17.97
C VAL A 84 2.41 15.72 -16.81
N GLN A 85 1.27 16.40 -16.99
CA GLN A 85 0.68 17.31 -16.01
C GLN A 85 -0.68 16.84 -15.47
N SER A 86 -1.29 15.83 -16.10
CA SER A 86 -2.59 15.30 -15.67
C SER A 86 -2.68 13.78 -15.86
N LEU A 87 -3.70 13.15 -15.25
CA LEU A 87 -3.93 11.70 -15.36
C LEU A 87 -4.27 11.30 -16.81
N GLU A 88 -4.98 12.14 -17.54
CA GLU A 88 -5.41 11.89 -18.91
C GLU A 88 -4.21 11.66 -19.86
N GLN A 89 -3.10 12.32 -19.59
CA GLN A 89 -1.86 12.15 -20.37
C GLN A 89 -1.16 10.81 -20.13
N LEU A 90 -1.63 10.05 -19.13
CA LEU A 90 -1.17 8.68 -18.86
C LEU A 90 -2.01 7.61 -19.57
N GLN A 91 -3.00 7.99 -20.40
CA GLN A 91 -3.77 7.05 -21.22
C GLN A 91 -2.85 6.16 -22.05
N GLY A 92 -3.03 4.84 -21.94
CA GLY A 92 -2.23 3.84 -22.65
C GLY A 92 -0.77 3.69 -22.17
N LYS A 93 -0.36 4.39 -21.10
CA LYS A 93 1.02 4.36 -20.60
C LYS A 93 1.23 3.24 -19.60
N ARG A 94 2.51 2.83 -19.44
CA ARG A 94 2.94 1.85 -18.44
C ARG A 94 3.02 2.52 -17.08
N VAL A 95 2.21 2.03 -16.14
CA VAL A 95 2.18 2.53 -14.76
C VAL A 95 2.56 1.39 -13.80
N ALA A 96 3.60 1.61 -13.02
CA ALA A 96 4.09 0.63 -12.07
C ALA A 96 3.33 0.67 -10.73
N PHE A 97 3.12 -0.50 -10.14
CA PHE A 97 2.49 -0.67 -8.82
C PHE A 97 3.22 -1.74 -8.01
N PRO A 98 3.27 -1.65 -6.66
CA PRO A 98 4.02 -2.61 -5.85
C PRO A 98 3.39 -4.02 -5.84
N ALA A 99 2.08 -4.12 -5.70
CA ALA A 99 1.34 -5.39 -5.73
C ALA A 99 -0.15 -5.12 -6.04
N PRO A 100 -0.89 -6.09 -6.62
CA PRO A 100 -2.30 -5.89 -7.00
C PRO A 100 -3.20 -5.40 -5.85
N ALA A 101 -3.03 -5.95 -4.66
CA ALA A 101 -3.84 -5.67 -3.47
C ALA A 101 -3.21 -4.65 -2.49
N ALA A 102 -2.14 -3.96 -2.86
CA ALA A 102 -1.61 -2.84 -2.10
C ALA A 102 -2.60 -1.67 -2.14
N PHE A 103 -3.41 -1.52 -1.07
CA PHE A 103 -4.59 -0.66 -1.08
C PHE A 103 -4.29 0.77 -1.52
N ALA A 104 -3.49 1.51 -0.75
CA ALA A 104 -3.22 2.92 -1.05
C ALA A 104 -2.30 3.13 -2.26
N ALA A 105 -1.38 2.18 -2.54
CA ALA A 105 -0.39 2.33 -3.60
C ALA A 105 -0.81 1.74 -4.95
N SER A 106 -1.82 0.85 -4.98
CA SER A 106 -2.26 0.19 -6.21
C SER A 106 -3.77 0.33 -6.43
N ILE A 107 -4.59 -0.10 -5.46
CA ILE A 107 -6.04 -0.13 -5.65
C ILE A 107 -6.59 1.30 -5.80
N LEU A 108 -6.23 2.21 -4.90
CA LEU A 108 -6.72 3.59 -4.94
C LEU A 108 -6.27 4.33 -6.21
N PRO A 109 -4.97 4.35 -6.60
CA PRO A 109 -4.54 4.97 -7.84
C PRO A 109 -5.20 4.36 -9.08
N ARG A 110 -5.35 3.03 -9.14
CA ARG A 110 -6.03 2.38 -10.27
C ARG A 110 -7.51 2.74 -10.34
N ALA A 111 -8.18 2.89 -9.19
CA ALA A 111 -9.55 3.36 -9.13
C ALA A 111 -9.71 4.79 -9.67
N GLU A 112 -8.70 5.67 -9.48
CA GLU A 112 -8.72 7.01 -10.10
C GLU A 112 -8.67 6.91 -11.63
N PHE A 113 -7.79 6.10 -12.21
CA PHE A 113 -7.76 5.87 -13.66
C PHE A 113 -9.11 5.34 -14.17
N THR A 114 -9.70 4.35 -13.48
CA THR A 114 -11.02 3.82 -13.85
C THR A 114 -12.12 4.88 -13.79
N ARG A 115 -12.11 5.73 -12.73
CA ARG A 115 -13.10 6.81 -12.55
C ARG A 115 -13.03 7.86 -13.66
N HIS A 116 -11.82 8.13 -14.15
CA HIS A 116 -11.58 9.03 -15.29
C HIS A 116 -11.69 8.31 -16.64
N HIS A 117 -12.14 7.06 -16.70
CA HIS A 117 -12.24 6.25 -17.92
C HIS A 117 -10.92 6.11 -18.69
N LEU A 118 -9.80 6.06 -17.95
CA LEU A 118 -8.45 5.97 -18.50
C LEU A 118 -7.96 4.51 -18.45
N ALA A 119 -7.61 3.95 -19.60
CA ALA A 119 -6.94 2.67 -19.69
C ALA A 119 -5.42 2.86 -19.55
N ILE A 120 -4.77 2.10 -18.68
CA ILE A 120 -3.32 2.09 -18.48
C ILE A 120 -2.76 0.66 -18.61
N GLU A 121 -1.48 0.53 -18.93
CA GLU A 121 -0.76 -0.73 -18.77
C GLU A 121 -0.23 -0.87 -17.34
N ALA A 122 -0.98 -1.53 -16.47
CA ALA A 122 -0.55 -1.77 -15.10
C ALA A 122 0.59 -2.80 -15.04
N ARG A 123 1.70 -2.48 -14.37
CA ARG A 123 2.84 -3.37 -14.15
C ARG A 123 3.09 -3.52 -12.64
N PHE A 124 3.20 -4.75 -12.16
CA PHE A 124 3.47 -5.03 -10.74
C PHE A 124 4.92 -5.42 -10.54
N VAL A 125 5.62 -4.73 -9.62
CA VAL A 125 7.08 -4.79 -9.45
C VAL A 125 7.53 -5.19 -8.04
N SER A 126 6.62 -5.77 -7.26
CA SER A 126 6.84 -6.43 -5.96
C SER A 126 7.21 -5.53 -4.77
N SER A 127 7.60 -4.26 -4.95
CA SER A 127 7.91 -3.35 -3.84
C SER A 127 7.67 -1.88 -4.20
N HIS A 128 7.48 -1.03 -3.18
CA HIS A 128 7.41 0.42 -3.36
C HIS A 128 8.72 0.99 -3.93
N ASP A 129 9.86 0.50 -3.43
CA ASP A 129 11.19 0.93 -3.88
C ASP A 129 11.38 0.65 -5.38
N SER A 130 10.98 -0.54 -5.84
CA SER A 130 11.04 -0.91 -7.26
C SER A 130 10.16 -0.03 -8.14
N VAL A 131 8.99 0.40 -7.64
CA VAL A 131 8.14 1.38 -8.34
C VAL A 131 8.90 2.69 -8.53
N TYR A 132 9.39 3.28 -7.44
CA TYR A 132 10.04 4.59 -7.48
C TYR A 132 11.33 4.58 -8.31
N LYS A 133 12.18 3.56 -8.14
CA LYS A 133 13.39 3.36 -8.96
C LYS A 133 13.07 3.18 -10.44
N GLY A 134 12.04 2.40 -10.75
CA GLY A 134 11.60 2.19 -12.14
C GLY A 134 11.05 3.43 -12.80
N VAL A 135 10.33 4.29 -12.05
CA VAL A 135 9.85 5.57 -12.57
C VAL A 135 11.00 6.57 -12.72
N ALA A 136 11.89 6.68 -11.72
CA ALA A 136 13.03 7.57 -11.76
C ALA A 136 13.99 7.26 -12.92
N SER A 137 14.18 5.96 -13.24
CA SER A 137 15.01 5.53 -14.37
C SER A 137 14.32 5.61 -15.75
N GLY A 138 13.02 6.00 -15.79
CA GLY A 138 12.26 6.07 -17.04
C GLY A 138 11.77 4.72 -17.58
N LEU A 139 11.88 3.64 -16.81
CA LEU A 139 11.32 2.34 -17.18
C LEU A 139 9.81 2.36 -17.24
N PHE A 140 9.17 3.18 -16.41
CA PHE A 140 7.74 3.42 -16.37
C PHE A 140 7.44 4.92 -16.45
N GLU A 141 6.35 5.27 -17.11
CA GLU A 141 5.92 6.66 -17.27
C GLU A 141 5.35 7.24 -15.95
N ALA A 142 4.80 6.39 -15.09
CA ALA A 142 4.27 6.75 -13.78
C ALA A 142 4.30 5.56 -12.81
N GLY A 143 4.05 5.84 -11.53
CA GLY A 143 3.94 4.79 -10.52
C GLY A 143 2.98 5.15 -9.40
N GLY A 144 2.32 4.14 -8.85
CA GLY A 144 1.48 4.25 -7.66
C GLY A 144 2.28 4.06 -6.38
N GLY A 145 2.00 4.87 -5.36
CA GLY A 145 2.70 4.82 -4.09
C GLY A 145 1.94 5.47 -2.95
N ILE A 146 2.64 5.72 -1.86
CA ILE A 146 2.19 6.50 -0.71
C ILE A 146 3.26 7.52 -0.31
N GLN A 147 2.84 8.66 0.22
CA GLN A 147 3.76 9.77 0.55
C GLN A 147 4.92 9.32 1.45
N ARG A 148 4.61 8.58 2.52
CA ARG A 148 5.63 8.12 3.48
C ARG A 148 6.72 7.25 2.85
N THR A 149 6.37 6.35 1.92
CA THR A 149 7.36 5.50 1.27
C THR A 149 8.19 6.26 0.24
N LEU A 150 7.63 7.29 -0.39
CA LEU A 150 8.40 8.19 -1.26
C LEU A 150 9.41 9.02 -0.46
N GLU A 151 8.99 9.55 0.70
CA GLU A 151 9.86 10.32 1.60
C GLU A 151 10.97 9.48 2.25
N ALA A 152 10.74 8.18 2.41
CA ALA A 152 11.73 7.24 2.94
C ALA A 152 12.75 6.73 1.89
N MET A 153 12.58 7.08 0.62
CA MET A 153 13.53 6.72 -0.43
C MET A 153 14.82 7.53 -0.30
N GLU A 154 15.91 6.95 -0.80
CA GLU A 154 17.18 7.67 -0.92
C GLU A 154 16.97 8.97 -1.72
N PRO A 155 17.66 10.08 -1.32
CA PRO A 155 17.53 11.38 -1.99
C PRO A 155 17.82 11.32 -3.50
N GLU A 156 18.70 10.41 -3.93
CA GLU A 156 19.05 10.19 -5.34
C GLU A 156 17.86 9.71 -6.17
N VAL A 157 16.90 9.02 -5.57
CA VAL A 157 15.68 8.55 -6.23
C VAL A 157 14.56 9.54 -6.03
N SER A 158 14.26 9.94 -4.76
CA SER A 158 13.11 10.78 -4.44
C SER A 158 13.19 12.17 -5.10
N SER A 159 14.39 12.74 -5.23
CA SER A 159 14.59 14.04 -5.91
C SER A 159 14.32 14.03 -7.42
N GLN A 160 14.33 12.85 -8.05
CA GLN A 160 14.02 12.68 -9.47
C GLN A 160 12.53 12.50 -9.75
N LEU A 161 11.69 12.46 -8.69
CA LEU A 161 10.27 12.22 -8.79
C LEU A 161 9.47 13.45 -8.35
N ARG A 162 8.25 13.55 -8.85
CA ARG A 162 7.21 14.45 -8.32
C ARG A 162 5.87 13.74 -8.23
N VAL A 163 5.06 14.17 -7.29
CA VAL A 163 3.67 13.72 -7.19
C VAL A 163 2.86 14.44 -8.26
N LEU A 164 2.25 13.65 -9.15
CA LEU A 164 1.32 14.12 -10.17
C LEU A 164 -0.09 14.29 -9.60
N SER A 165 -0.55 13.30 -8.84
CA SER A 165 -1.92 13.28 -8.31
C SER A 165 -1.97 12.56 -6.95
N ARG A 166 -3.00 12.91 -6.16
CA ARG A 166 -3.35 12.28 -4.88
C ARG A 166 -4.77 11.74 -4.95
N THR A 167 -4.99 10.56 -4.41
CA THR A 167 -6.34 10.00 -4.28
C THR A 167 -7.11 10.70 -3.15
N PRO A 168 -8.44 10.57 -3.11
CA PRO A 168 -9.18 10.85 -1.88
C PRO A 168 -8.64 10.10 -0.67
N ALA A 169 -8.94 10.62 0.52
CA ALA A 169 -8.50 10.04 1.78
C ALA A 169 -9.47 8.95 2.26
N TYR A 170 -8.93 7.78 2.61
CA TYR A 170 -9.69 6.62 3.08
C TYR A 170 -9.34 6.26 4.52
N THR A 171 -10.16 5.39 5.14
CA THR A 171 -9.91 4.84 6.48
C THR A 171 -8.55 4.11 6.53
N PRO A 172 -7.84 4.12 7.68
CA PRO A 172 -6.57 3.41 7.79
C PRO A 172 -6.76 1.89 7.92
N HIS A 173 -5.63 1.18 8.07
CA HIS A 173 -5.61 -0.22 8.45
C HIS A 173 -6.36 -0.43 9.76
N ALA A 174 -6.94 -1.62 9.91
CA ALA A 174 -7.63 -2.07 11.11
C ALA A 174 -7.04 -3.40 11.62
N LEU A 175 -7.25 -3.63 12.91
CA LEU A 175 -7.01 -4.90 13.58
C LEU A 175 -8.33 -5.61 13.80
#